data_1e19d4ddcfa0e03659f94b84377e0d4d
#
_entry.id   1e19d4ddcfa0e03659f94b84377e0d4d
#
_cell.length_a   1.000
_cell.length_b   1.000
_cell.length_c   1.000
_cell.angle_alpha   90.00
_cell.angle_beta   90.00
_cell.angle_gamma   90.00
#
_symmetry.space_group_name_H-M   'P 1'
#
loop_
_entity.id
_entity.type
_entity.pdbx_description
1 polymer ?
#
loop_
_entity_poly.entity_id
_entity_poly.type
_entity_poly.pdbx_seq_one_letter_code
_entity_poly.pdbx_strand_id
1 'polypeptide(L)'
;MSHTKHCSRRPTLREEQGYLFLCVLLLGVALVLRHTAYLLMLAAAIIGLTFARSTGKRWLLTRRLLILSFFILLSILPIALGRGEETSLWIDFGGWGVTKGGSVQALKTGLRCLASASSMMLLLQLLPLHRLYTVLCSLGTPKLFIELIELTYRYIFVLEETAGQIRLAQTSRLGYQGSLGEKLQHFGMLLSRTFILSQVESDKLYLGLQSRGYEDEGLRSSSHNSTESMNHFPLLQVKELSFHYEDGYEAIRGVTCTIQRGERIALIGHNGAGKSTLFLLLSGLQSLWSGEVYLHGQLIRPQERVSLRQQVALVLQNSNYQLFTPSVEDEIAFGLKNMGLREEALHNRLEELLTRYNLAELRHKPPHELSEGQKKWVALVSVLATDPDVLILDEPTAALDALYTERVLDLLEQLHLAGKTIIISTHDMELASRFADRVLLMEAGKLICDRKAPDLWSDSILLKDKHLPQPWAWRTRTHQQAPPRPIRTELQ
;
A
#
# COMPACT_ATOMS: atom_id res chain seq x y z
N MET A 1 -10.08 6.77 40.68
CA MET A 1 -8.61 6.80 40.72
C MET A 1 -8.14 7.34 39.35
N SER A 2 -7.52 8.49 39.40
CA SER A 2 -7.26 9.39 38.30
C SER A 2 -6.13 8.86 37.38
N HIS A 3 -6.47 8.48 36.15
CA HIS A 3 -5.50 8.36 35.05
C HIS A 3 -5.28 9.76 34.46
N THR A 4 -4.27 10.45 34.90
CA THR A 4 -3.73 11.65 34.26
C THR A 4 -3.17 11.23 32.87
N LYS A 5 -3.93 11.49 31.82
CA LYS A 5 -3.45 11.45 30.44
C LYS A 5 -2.38 12.55 30.30
N HIS A 6 -1.10 12.15 30.27
CA HIS A 6 -0.06 12.99 29.71
C HIS A 6 -0.37 13.23 28.22
N CYS A 7 -1.04 14.33 27.96
CA CYS A 7 -1.17 14.88 26.60
C CYS A 7 0.24 15.39 26.22
N SER A 8 1.06 14.53 25.60
CA SER A 8 2.36 14.93 25.07
C SER A 8 2.10 15.90 23.91
N ARG A 9 2.43 17.17 24.13
CA ARG A 9 2.40 18.24 23.12
C ARG A 9 3.20 17.75 21.90
N ARG A 10 2.58 17.70 20.72
CA ARG A 10 3.26 17.27 19.49
C ARG A 10 4.35 18.30 19.17
N PRO A 11 5.56 17.86 18.85
CA PRO A 11 6.63 18.76 18.47
C PRO A 11 6.23 19.51 17.18
N THR A 12 6.53 20.80 17.13
CA THR A 12 6.35 21.61 15.92
C THR A 12 7.44 21.28 14.91
N LEU A 13 7.21 21.59 13.63
CA LEU A 13 8.20 21.34 12.55
C LEU A 13 9.59 21.95 12.87
N ARG A 14 9.61 23.11 13.54
CA ARG A 14 10.85 23.76 14.02
C ARG A 14 11.55 22.96 15.11
N GLU A 15 10.81 22.33 16.01
CA GLU A 15 11.38 21.46 17.05
C GLU A 15 11.96 20.18 16.43
N GLU A 16 11.28 19.62 15.41
CA GLU A 16 11.75 18.44 14.68
C GLU A 16 13.05 18.73 13.88
N GLN A 17 13.14 19.89 13.23
CA GLN A 17 14.40 20.37 12.62
C GLN A 17 15.49 20.54 13.67
N GLY A 18 15.15 21.05 14.87
CA GLY A 18 16.07 21.17 15.99
C GLY A 18 16.64 19.83 16.47
N TYR A 19 15.81 18.79 16.52
CA TYR A 19 16.27 17.43 16.88
C TYR A 19 17.23 16.85 15.84
N LEU A 20 16.94 17.03 14.56
CA LEU A 20 17.83 16.58 13.49
C LEU A 20 19.19 17.30 13.59
N PHE A 21 19.16 18.63 13.71
CA PHE A 21 20.37 19.45 13.84
C PHE A 21 21.18 19.07 15.08
N LEU A 22 20.54 18.86 16.22
CA LEU A 22 21.18 18.42 17.47
C LEU A 22 21.91 17.09 17.28
N CYS A 23 21.26 16.08 16.67
CA CYS A 23 21.85 14.77 16.47
C CYS A 23 23.01 14.80 15.46
N VAL A 24 22.91 15.60 14.40
CA VAL A 24 24.00 15.82 13.42
C VAL A 24 25.16 16.55 14.08
N LEU A 25 24.90 17.54 14.93
CA LEU A 25 25.92 18.24 15.72
C LEU A 25 26.64 17.27 16.67
N LEU A 26 25.91 16.44 17.42
CA LEU A 26 26.50 15.44 18.31
C LEU A 26 27.38 14.45 17.56
N LEU A 27 26.94 14.02 16.38
CA LEU A 27 27.72 13.16 15.49
C LEU A 27 28.98 13.85 15.01
N GLY A 28 28.91 15.12 14.58
CA GLY A 28 30.05 15.91 14.15
C GLY A 28 31.05 16.12 15.30
N VAL A 29 30.57 16.44 16.52
CA VAL A 29 31.41 16.58 17.70
C VAL A 29 32.11 15.27 18.04
N ALA A 30 31.43 14.10 17.95
CA ALA A 30 32.03 12.79 18.19
C ALA A 30 33.18 12.47 17.21
N LEU A 31 33.07 12.93 15.96
CA LEU A 31 34.13 12.73 14.96
C LEU A 31 35.36 13.63 15.18
N VAL A 32 35.15 14.86 15.63
CA VAL A 32 36.22 15.88 15.79
C VAL A 32 37.01 15.74 17.09
N LEU A 33 36.37 15.27 18.17
CA LEU A 33 36.98 15.11 19.47
C LEU A 33 38.21 14.18 19.43
N ARG A 34 39.37 14.67 19.91
CA ARG A 34 40.62 13.92 19.93
C ARG A 34 40.95 13.27 21.30
N HIS A 35 40.41 13.81 22.39
CA HIS A 35 40.66 13.33 23.74
C HIS A 35 39.68 12.23 24.15
N THR A 36 40.20 11.11 24.65
CA THR A 36 39.39 9.94 25.08
C THR A 36 38.39 10.25 26.21
N ALA A 37 38.79 11.11 27.17
CA ALA A 37 37.90 11.49 28.29
C ALA A 37 36.65 12.22 27.82
N TYR A 38 36.77 13.16 26.88
CA TYR A 38 35.64 13.89 26.34
C TYR A 38 34.74 13.00 25.46
N LEU A 39 35.34 12.05 24.71
CA LEU A 39 34.59 11.06 23.94
C LEU A 39 33.75 10.13 24.84
N LEU A 40 34.32 9.71 25.96
CA LEU A 40 33.66 8.86 26.93
C LEU A 40 32.52 9.62 27.61
N MET A 41 32.72 10.87 28.02
CA MET A 41 31.65 11.72 28.58
C MET A 41 30.53 11.95 27.57
N LEU A 42 30.87 12.22 26.30
CA LEU A 42 29.89 12.41 25.23
C LEU A 42 29.07 11.14 24.99
N ALA A 43 29.71 9.98 24.84
CA ALA A 43 29.04 8.71 24.67
C ALA A 43 28.12 8.38 25.85
N ALA A 44 28.60 8.57 27.08
CA ALA A 44 27.78 8.34 28.28
C ALA A 44 26.58 9.29 28.36
N ALA A 45 26.75 10.58 27.98
CA ALA A 45 25.64 11.54 27.93
C ALA A 45 24.58 11.16 26.89
N ILE A 46 25.00 10.77 25.66
CA ILE A 46 24.07 10.35 24.61
C ILE A 46 23.33 9.08 25.03
N ILE A 47 24.02 8.08 25.56
CA ILE A 47 23.42 6.84 26.03
C ILE A 47 22.43 7.14 27.19
N GLY A 48 22.83 7.97 28.15
CA GLY A 48 21.95 8.40 29.26
C GLY A 48 20.69 9.08 28.74
N LEU A 49 20.79 9.94 27.73
CA LEU A 49 19.66 10.64 27.12
C LEU A 49 18.72 9.66 26.38
N THR A 50 19.29 8.67 25.69
CA THR A 50 18.49 7.61 25.01
C THR A 50 17.72 6.77 26.02
N PHE A 51 18.32 6.43 27.15
CA PHE A 51 17.64 5.70 28.24
C PHE A 51 16.57 6.53 28.96
N ALA A 52 16.83 7.81 29.20
CA ALA A 52 15.89 8.73 29.86
C ALA A 52 14.61 8.92 29.02
N ARG A 53 14.73 8.95 27.71
CA ARG A 53 13.61 9.12 26.77
C ARG A 53 12.85 7.83 26.45
N SER A 54 13.44 6.67 26.76
CA SER A 54 12.82 5.37 26.47
C SER A 54 11.64 5.09 27.42
N THR A 55 10.43 5.21 26.91
CA THR A 55 9.21 4.81 27.61
C THR A 55 8.90 3.33 27.37
N GLY A 56 9.21 2.46 28.32
CA GLY A 56 8.64 1.11 28.40
C GLY A 56 9.43 -0.05 27.79
N LYS A 57 10.39 0.16 26.87
CA LYS A 57 11.14 -0.93 26.21
C LYS A 57 12.66 -0.88 26.49
N ARG A 58 13.07 -0.58 27.72
CA ARG A 58 14.49 -0.47 28.13
C ARG A 58 15.30 -1.72 27.82
N TRP A 59 14.71 -2.92 27.97
CA TRP A 59 15.37 -4.19 27.65
C TRP A 59 15.76 -4.32 26.16
N LEU A 60 14.92 -3.84 25.24
CA LEU A 60 15.23 -3.82 23.82
C LEU A 60 16.40 -2.89 23.48
N LEU A 61 16.50 -1.76 24.19
CA LEU A 61 17.62 -0.83 24.03
C LEU A 61 18.94 -1.44 24.55
N THR A 62 18.92 -2.05 25.73
CA THR A 62 20.12 -2.74 26.26
C THR A 62 20.58 -3.84 25.34
N ARG A 63 19.68 -4.66 24.81
CA ARG A 63 20.01 -5.72 23.84
C ARG A 63 20.63 -5.16 22.56
N ARG A 64 20.09 -4.07 22.02
CA ARG A 64 20.64 -3.41 20.81
C ARG A 64 22.02 -2.83 21.05
N LEU A 65 22.23 -2.16 22.19
CA LEU A 65 23.53 -1.63 22.58
C LEU A 65 24.57 -2.72 22.82
N LEU A 66 24.19 -3.86 23.41
CA LEU A 66 25.08 -5.02 23.59
C LEU A 66 25.52 -5.61 22.26
N ILE A 67 24.59 -5.81 21.32
CA ILE A 67 24.90 -6.31 19.97
C ILE A 67 25.83 -5.33 19.26
N LEU A 68 25.52 -4.03 19.32
CA LEU A 68 26.35 -2.99 18.72
C LEU A 68 27.76 -2.97 19.32
N SER A 69 27.88 -3.02 20.65
CA SER A 69 29.17 -3.05 21.37
C SER A 69 29.99 -4.27 20.98
N PHE A 70 29.36 -5.43 20.77
CA PHE A 70 30.03 -6.64 20.31
C PHE A 70 30.62 -6.46 18.90
N PHE A 71 29.85 -5.90 17.95
CA PHE A 71 30.34 -5.62 16.61
C PHE A 71 31.45 -4.55 16.59
N ILE A 72 31.33 -3.51 17.41
CA ILE A 72 32.40 -2.51 17.57
C ILE A 72 33.64 -3.16 18.10
N LEU A 73 33.57 -4.01 19.15
CA LEU A 73 34.69 -4.71 19.71
C LEU A 73 35.39 -5.59 18.67
N LEU A 74 34.62 -6.34 17.88
CA LEU A 74 35.17 -7.18 16.80
C LEU A 74 35.86 -6.34 15.73
N SER A 75 35.31 -5.16 15.38
CA SER A 75 35.87 -4.27 14.38
C SER A 75 37.15 -3.57 14.82
N ILE A 76 37.29 -3.26 16.10
CA ILE A 76 38.50 -2.56 16.62
C ILE A 76 39.63 -3.53 16.97
N LEU A 77 39.36 -4.84 17.08
CA LEU A 77 40.35 -5.86 17.41
C LEU A 77 41.56 -5.85 16.48
N PRO A 78 41.43 -5.78 15.14
CA PRO A 78 42.56 -5.69 14.23
C PRO A 78 43.41 -4.41 14.41
N ILE A 79 42.80 -3.31 14.90
CA ILE A 79 43.52 -2.04 15.14
C ILE A 79 44.39 -2.16 16.41
N ALA A 80 43.94 -2.92 17.39
CA ALA A 80 44.70 -3.17 18.61
C ALA A 80 45.87 -4.16 18.40
N LEU A 81 45.68 -5.12 17.47
CA LEU A 81 46.68 -6.12 17.09
C LEU A 81 47.62 -5.56 16.06
N GLY A 82 48.92 -5.67 16.28
CA GLY A 82 49.93 -5.21 15.34
C GLY A 82 51.21 -6.00 15.49
N ARG A 83 52.09 -5.84 14.50
CA ARG A 83 53.49 -6.33 14.54
C ARG A 83 54.33 -5.16 15.03
N GLY A 84 55.00 -5.32 16.16
CA GLY A 84 55.81 -4.25 16.74
C GLY A 84 57.07 -4.78 17.40
N GLU A 85 58.00 -3.85 17.66
CA GLU A 85 59.21 -4.19 18.46
C GLU A 85 58.81 -4.62 19.87
N GLU A 86 59.52 -5.59 20.46
CA GLU A 86 59.23 -6.25 21.76
C GLU A 86 58.94 -5.26 22.89
N THR A 87 59.51 -4.07 22.88
CA THR A 87 59.33 -3.04 23.91
C THR A 87 58.01 -2.29 23.83
N SER A 88 57.24 -2.45 22.73
CA SER A 88 55.95 -1.75 22.50
C SER A 88 54.75 -2.65 22.68
N LEU A 89 54.92 -3.94 22.87
CA LEU A 89 53.83 -4.92 23.04
C LEU A 89 53.40 -5.05 24.50
N TRP A 90 52.12 -5.09 24.76
CA TRP A 90 51.53 -5.42 26.08
C TRP A 90 51.43 -6.93 26.28
N ILE A 91 51.09 -7.64 25.21
CA ILE A 91 50.93 -9.10 25.18
C ILE A 91 51.56 -9.56 23.85
N ASP A 92 52.56 -10.42 23.91
CA ASP A 92 53.25 -10.94 22.73
C ASP A 92 52.84 -12.38 22.43
N PHE A 93 52.50 -12.64 21.16
CA PHE A 93 52.21 -13.96 20.62
C PHE A 93 53.18 -14.28 19.48
N GLY A 94 54.51 -14.23 19.73
CA GLY A 94 55.52 -14.54 18.72
C GLY A 94 55.70 -13.44 17.64
N GLY A 95 55.81 -12.17 18.07
CA GLY A 95 56.00 -11.01 17.20
C GLY A 95 54.71 -10.35 16.71
N TRP A 96 53.55 -10.93 17.06
CA TRP A 96 52.26 -10.32 16.93
C TRP A 96 51.65 -10.13 18.33
N GLY A 97 51.07 -8.98 18.58
CA GLY A 97 50.45 -8.77 19.88
C GLY A 97 49.74 -7.42 19.99
N VAL A 98 49.26 -7.15 21.20
CA VAL A 98 48.56 -5.88 21.50
C VAL A 98 49.62 -4.77 21.73
N THR A 99 49.65 -3.79 20.81
CA THR A 99 50.58 -2.65 20.91
C THR A 99 49.99 -1.54 21.77
N LYS A 100 50.85 -0.78 22.51
CA LYS A 100 50.41 0.37 23.32
C LYS A 100 49.71 1.44 22.48
N GLY A 101 50.25 1.75 21.30
CA GLY A 101 49.70 2.74 20.38
C GLY A 101 48.37 2.25 19.78
N GLY A 102 48.32 1.01 19.32
CA GLY A 102 47.13 0.38 18.74
C GLY A 102 45.95 0.28 19.73
N SER A 103 46.24 -0.07 21.00
CA SER A 103 45.18 -0.15 22.03
C SER A 103 44.52 1.21 22.31
N VAL A 104 45.35 2.27 22.40
CA VAL A 104 44.80 3.64 22.57
C VAL A 104 43.98 4.08 21.34
N GLN A 105 44.47 3.74 20.14
CA GLN A 105 43.75 4.07 18.90
C GLN A 105 42.48 3.26 18.73
N ALA A 106 42.51 1.98 19.06
CA ALA A 106 41.35 1.12 19.10
C ALA A 106 40.28 1.65 20.07
N LEU A 107 40.65 2.03 21.28
CA LEU A 107 39.76 2.64 22.26
C LEU A 107 39.11 3.93 21.75
N LYS A 108 39.92 4.83 21.16
CA LYS A 108 39.41 6.09 20.57
C LYS A 108 38.38 5.80 19.46
N THR A 109 38.73 4.90 18.54
CA THR A 109 37.82 4.51 17.43
C THR A 109 36.56 3.84 17.93
N GLY A 110 36.66 2.94 18.91
CA GLY A 110 35.54 2.30 19.55
C GLY A 110 34.57 3.28 20.22
N LEU A 111 35.09 4.24 20.98
CA LEU A 111 34.28 5.28 21.61
C LEU A 111 33.60 6.21 20.58
N ARG A 112 34.30 6.55 19.46
CA ARG A 112 33.68 7.30 18.35
C ARG A 112 32.55 6.54 17.71
N CYS A 113 32.77 5.27 17.38
CA CYS A 113 31.72 4.41 16.81
C CYS A 113 30.51 4.28 17.76
N LEU A 114 30.77 4.11 19.06
CA LEU A 114 29.70 4.02 20.06
C LEU A 114 28.91 5.32 20.19
N ALA A 115 29.59 6.46 20.25
CA ALA A 115 28.96 7.77 20.33
C ALA A 115 28.14 8.08 19.06
N SER A 116 28.68 7.80 17.87
CA SER A 116 28.01 8.01 16.58
C SER A 116 26.77 7.14 16.45
N ALA A 117 26.88 5.85 16.77
CA ALA A 117 25.76 4.92 16.70
C ALA A 117 24.67 5.23 17.74
N SER A 118 25.05 5.65 18.94
CA SER A 118 24.12 6.10 19.96
C SER A 118 23.40 7.39 19.57
N SER A 119 24.10 8.32 18.88
CA SER A 119 23.47 9.54 18.34
C SER A 119 22.43 9.21 17.27
N MET A 120 22.72 8.26 16.36
CA MET A 120 21.76 7.79 15.37
C MET A 120 20.55 7.09 16.01
N MET A 121 20.80 6.32 17.06
CA MET A 121 19.71 5.67 17.81
C MET A 121 18.82 6.68 18.55
N LEU A 122 19.40 7.75 19.06
CA LEU A 122 18.68 8.88 19.66
C LEU A 122 17.83 9.59 18.60
N LEU A 123 18.39 9.85 17.41
CA LEU A 123 17.65 10.47 16.30
C LEU A 123 16.40 9.68 15.95
N LEU A 124 16.52 8.36 15.76
CA LEU A 124 15.38 7.50 15.42
C LEU A 124 14.31 7.41 16.52
N GLN A 125 14.69 7.67 17.77
CA GLN A 125 13.72 7.77 18.87
C GLN A 125 13.01 9.12 18.91
N LEU A 126 13.71 10.20 18.60
CA LEU A 126 13.16 11.56 18.62
C LEU A 126 12.36 11.85 17.36
N LEU A 127 12.80 11.32 16.24
CA LEU A 127 12.25 11.59 14.92
C LEU A 127 11.95 10.26 14.20
N PRO A 128 10.71 9.75 14.27
CA PRO A 128 10.31 8.59 13.49
C PRO A 128 10.53 8.82 11.99
N LEU A 129 10.85 7.76 11.24
CA LEU A 129 11.26 7.86 9.82
C LEU A 129 10.27 8.64 8.95
N HIS A 130 8.96 8.47 9.15
CA HIS A 130 7.94 9.22 8.40
C HIS A 130 8.02 10.74 8.61
N ARG A 131 8.42 11.21 9.81
CA ARG A 131 8.62 12.65 10.10
C ARG A 131 9.98 13.14 9.61
N LEU A 132 10.99 12.27 9.59
CA LEU A 132 12.29 12.58 9.03
C LEU A 132 12.16 13.04 7.56
N TYR A 133 11.28 12.41 6.78
CA TYR A 133 11.01 12.82 5.39
C TYR A 133 10.44 14.23 5.29
N THR A 134 9.48 14.58 6.15
CA THR A 134 8.90 15.93 6.20
C THR A 134 9.96 16.98 6.53
N VAL A 135 10.84 16.67 7.47
CA VAL A 135 11.96 17.56 7.85
C VAL A 135 12.97 17.70 6.70
N LEU A 136 13.32 16.63 6.02
CA LEU A 136 14.22 16.66 4.84
C LEU A 136 13.60 17.48 3.70
N CYS A 137 12.29 17.36 3.45
CA CYS A 137 11.57 18.22 2.51
C CYS A 137 11.73 19.71 2.84
N SER A 138 11.57 20.06 4.12
CA SER A 138 11.67 21.45 4.58
C SER A 138 13.08 22.04 4.50
N LEU A 139 14.10 21.18 4.37
CA LEU A 139 15.51 21.57 4.18
C LEU A 139 15.91 21.74 2.69
N GLY A 140 14.94 21.64 1.75
CA GLY A 140 15.16 21.86 0.33
C GLY A 140 15.67 20.62 -0.44
N THR A 141 15.54 19.41 0.13
CA THR A 141 15.86 18.18 -0.60
C THR A 141 14.89 18.01 -1.77
N PRO A 142 15.34 17.62 -2.99
CA PRO A 142 14.49 17.40 -4.13
C PRO A 142 13.37 16.40 -3.82
N LYS A 143 12.13 16.72 -4.18
CA LYS A 143 10.96 15.88 -3.91
C LYS A 143 11.12 14.44 -4.43
N LEU A 144 11.65 14.29 -5.65
CA LEU A 144 11.90 12.99 -6.26
C LEU A 144 12.77 12.08 -5.37
N PHE A 145 13.79 12.64 -4.72
CA PHE A 145 14.68 11.87 -3.84
C PHE A 145 13.96 11.37 -2.59
N ILE A 146 13.08 12.18 -2.04
CA ILE A 146 12.26 11.83 -0.85
C ILE A 146 11.25 10.76 -1.22
N GLU A 147 10.55 10.90 -2.35
CA GLU A 147 9.63 9.90 -2.87
C GLU A 147 10.30 8.55 -3.10
N LEU A 148 11.53 8.55 -3.64
CA LEU A 148 12.32 7.32 -3.81
C LEU A 148 12.67 6.65 -2.47
N ILE A 149 13.07 7.42 -1.46
CA ILE A 149 13.40 6.86 -0.13
C ILE A 149 12.14 6.30 0.53
N GLU A 150 11.02 7.03 0.46
CA GLU A 150 9.74 6.62 1.02
C GLU A 150 9.25 5.32 0.36
N LEU A 151 9.30 5.27 -0.96
CA LEU A 151 8.97 4.08 -1.74
C LEU A 151 9.87 2.89 -1.36
N THR A 152 11.18 3.12 -1.28
CA THR A 152 12.17 2.09 -0.89
C THR A 152 11.90 1.55 0.51
N TYR A 153 11.63 2.42 1.47
CA TYR A 153 11.30 2.03 2.84
C TYR A 153 10.07 1.13 2.90
N ARG A 154 9.02 1.50 2.18
CA ARG A 154 7.82 0.68 2.06
C ARG A 154 8.10 -0.68 1.43
N TYR A 155 8.88 -0.72 0.35
CA TYR A 155 9.24 -1.97 -0.31
C TYR A 155 9.93 -2.96 0.61
N ILE A 156 10.74 -2.48 1.55
CA ILE A 156 11.39 -3.34 2.55
C ILE A 156 10.35 -4.14 3.34
N PHE A 157 9.24 -3.52 3.76
CA PHE A 157 8.17 -4.24 4.50
C PHE A 157 7.41 -5.22 3.61
N VAL A 158 7.11 -4.84 2.37
CA VAL A 158 6.45 -5.75 1.41
C VAL A 158 7.33 -6.96 1.14
N LEU A 159 8.64 -6.76 0.98
CA LEU A 159 9.61 -7.85 0.81
C LEU A 159 9.72 -8.72 2.07
N GLU A 160 9.71 -8.13 3.26
CA GLU A 160 9.74 -8.87 4.53
C GLU A 160 8.50 -9.74 4.69
N GLU A 161 7.31 -9.21 4.42
CA GLU A 161 6.05 -9.95 4.46
C GLU A 161 6.04 -11.09 3.44
N THR A 162 6.42 -10.81 2.19
CA THR A 162 6.50 -11.80 1.11
C THR A 162 7.51 -12.91 1.44
N ALA A 163 8.69 -12.55 1.91
CA ALA A 163 9.71 -13.50 2.35
C ALA A 163 9.20 -14.36 3.54
N GLY A 164 8.46 -13.73 4.46
CA GLY A 164 7.81 -14.41 5.58
C GLY A 164 6.80 -15.47 5.12
N GLN A 165 5.93 -15.14 4.18
CA GLN A 165 4.94 -16.05 3.61
C GLN A 165 5.60 -17.23 2.86
N ILE A 166 6.63 -16.95 2.05
CA ILE A 166 7.39 -18.00 1.35
C ILE A 166 8.09 -18.92 2.35
N ARG A 167 8.70 -18.33 3.40
CA ARG A 167 9.35 -19.10 4.47
C ARG A 167 8.36 -19.99 5.20
N LEU A 168 7.15 -19.49 5.51
CA LEU A 168 6.09 -20.27 6.15
C LEU A 168 5.66 -21.42 5.25
N ALA A 169 5.46 -21.18 3.95
CA ALA A 169 5.13 -22.21 2.97
C ALA A 169 6.25 -23.26 2.79
N GLN A 170 7.52 -22.87 2.89
CA GLN A 170 8.65 -23.80 2.88
C GLN A 170 8.70 -24.65 4.17
N THR A 171 8.47 -24.03 5.33
CA THR A 171 8.46 -24.72 6.62
C THR A 171 7.34 -25.76 6.68
N SER A 172 6.14 -25.43 6.17
CA SER A 172 5.00 -26.36 6.13
C SER A 172 5.25 -27.59 5.24
N ARG A 173 6.21 -27.50 4.31
CA ARG A 173 6.64 -28.60 3.43
C ARG A 173 7.93 -29.30 3.91
N LEU A 174 8.29 -29.14 5.19
CA LEU A 174 9.50 -29.72 5.80
C LEU A 174 10.82 -29.28 5.14
N GLY A 175 10.83 -28.15 4.43
CA GLY A 175 11.97 -27.65 3.64
C GLY A 175 13.20 -27.19 4.44
N TYR A 176 13.17 -27.24 5.77
CA TYR A 176 14.31 -26.86 6.63
C TYR A 176 15.07 -28.05 7.22
N GLN A 177 14.65 -29.28 6.94
CA GLN A 177 15.31 -30.50 7.38
C GLN A 177 16.20 -30.99 6.25
N GLY A 178 17.50 -30.70 6.28
CA GLY A 178 18.43 -31.11 5.25
C GLY A 178 19.87 -30.66 5.46
N SER A 179 20.74 -31.08 4.57
CA SER A 179 22.15 -30.70 4.51
C SER A 179 22.37 -29.20 4.29
N LEU A 180 23.58 -28.70 4.54
CA LEU A 180 23.92 -27.29 4.32
C LEU A 180 23.67 -26.85 2.86
N GLY A 181 23.93 -27.75 1.90
CA GLY A 181 23.68 -27.52 0.46
C GLY A 181 22.20 -27.31 0.14
N GLU A 182 21.32 -28.14 0.71
CA GLU A 182 19.87 -28.00 0.55
C GLU A 182 19.34 -26.72 1.18
N LYS A 183 19.87 -26.32 2.33
CA LYS A 183 19.53 -25.05 2.97
C LYS A 183 19.92 -23.85 2.13
N LEU A 184 21.12 -23.88 1.49
CA LEU A 184 21.56 -22.85 0.56
C LEU A 184 20.70 -22.79 -0.70
N GLN A 185 20.31 -23.95 -1.24
CA GLN A 185 19.41 -24.03 -2.39
C GLN A 185 18.03 -23.45 -2.07
N HIS A 186 17.46 -23.80 -0.89
CA HIS A 186 16.20 -23.22 -0.42
C HIS A 186 16.28 -21.72 -0.20
N PHE A 187 17.42 -21.21 0.30
CA PHE A 187 17.66 -19.78 0.44
C PHE A 187 17.77 -19.09 -0.93
N GLY A 188 18.44 -19.71 -1.90
CA GLY A 188 18.48 -19.22 -3.29
C GLY A 188 17.10 -19.16 -3.94
N MET A 189 16.26 -20.18 -3.73
CA MET A 189 14.86 -20.16 -4.19
C MET A 189 14.02 -19.05 -3.52
N LEU A 190 14.24 -18.83 -2.22
CA LEU A 190 13.58 -17.75 -1.48
C LEU A 190 13.91 -16.40 -2.10
N LEU A 191 15.21 -16.12 -2.31
CA LEU A 191 15.67 -14.87 -2.92
C LEU A 191 15.11 -14.67 -4.33
N SER A 192 15.20 -15.70 -5.19
CA SER A 192 14.70 -15.64 -6.56
C SER A 192 13.20 -15.36 -6.61
N ARG A 193 12.41 -16.09 -5.83
CA ARG A 193 10.94 -15.86 -5.75
C ARG A 193 10.59 -14.48 -5.19
N THR A 194 11.28 -14.04 -4.14
CA THR A 194 11.07 -12.72 -3.57
C THR A 194 11.36 -11.63 -4.60
N PHE A 195 12.42 -11.79 -5.40
CA PHE A 195 12.76 -10.85 -6.47
C PHE A 195 11.70 -10.80 -7.57
N ILE A 196 11.26 -11.94 -8.08
CA ILE A 196 10.22 -12.03 -9.12
C ILE A 196 8.91 -11.42 -8.61
N LEU A 197 8.49 -11.76 -7.39
CA LEU A 197 7.27 -11.21 -6.80
C LEU A 197 7.40 -9.70 -6.58
N SER A 198 8.58 -9.19 -6.18
CA SER A 198 8.78 -7.76 -6.00
C SER A 198 8.64 -6.97 -7.30
N GLN A 199 9.01 -7.56 -8.43
CA GLN A 199 8.83 -6.94 -9.74
C GLN A 199 7.34 -6.86 -10.12
N VAL A 200 6.59 -7.96 -9.94
CA VAL A 200 5.13 -7.97 -10.15
C VAL A 200 4.41 -6.98 -9.22
N GLU A 201 4.84 -6.89 -7.97
CA GLU A 201 4.31 -5.94 -6.97
C GLU A 201 4.61 -4.49 -7.37
N SER A 202 5.79 -4.23 -7.95
CA SER A 202 6.18 -2.91 -8.46
C SER A 202 5.22 -2.42 -9.54
N ASP A 203 4.88 -3.27 -10.50
CA ASP A 203 3.96 -2.93 -11.60
C ASP A 203 2.56 -2.59 -11.07
N LYS A 204 2.09 -3.36 -10.09
CA LYS A 204 0.78 -3.10 -9.46
C LYS A 204 0.77 -1.81 -8.64
N LEU A 205 1.87 -1.50 -7.95
CA LEU A 205 2.02 -0.24 -7.24
C LEU A 205 2.00 0.94 -8.23
N TYR A 206 2.70 0.81 -9.36
CA TYR A 206 2.70 1.82 -10.41
C TYR A 206 1.28 2.11 -10.93
N LEU A 207 0.47 1.07 -11.14
CA LEU A 207 -0.95 1.20 -11.48
C LEU A 207 -1.74 1.93 -10.37
N GLY A 208 -1.45 1.63 -9.10
CA GLY A 208 -2.05 2.33 -7.96
C GLY A 208 -1.69 3.82 -7.91
N LEU A 209 -0.45 4.19 -8.23
CA LEU A 209 0.01 5.57 -8.35
C LEU A 209 -0.68 6.29 -9.52
N GLN A 210 -0.73 5.66 -10.69
CA GLN A 210 -1.38 6.20 -11.87
C GLN A 210 -2.89 6.42 -11.68
N SER A 211 -3.57 5.50 -10.98
CA SER A 211 -5.00 5.66 -10.68
C SER A 211 -5.34 6.90 -9.87
N ARG A 212 -4.33 7.54 -9.29
CA ARG A 212 -4.42 8.76 -8.49
C ARG A 212 -3.75 9.98 -9.13
N GLY A 213 -3.46 9.90 -10.44
CA GLY A 213 -2.94 11.03 -11.22
C GLY A 213 -1.46 11.32 -11.01
N TYR A 214 -0.62 10.34 -10.64
CA TYR A 214 0.81 10.55 -10.39
C TYR A 214 1.59 11.07 -11.62
N GLU A 215 1.19 10.78 -12.83
CA GLU A 215 1.88 11.21 -14.06
C GLU A 215 1.26 12.44 -14.74
N ASP A 216 0.20 13.02 -14.18
CA ASP A 216 -0.60 14.04 -14.83
C ASP A 216 -0.09 15.50 -14.63
N GLU A 217 1.16 15.68 -14.16
CA GLU A 217 1.74 17.00 -13.91
C GLU A 217 1.81 17.92 -15.16
N GLY A 218 1.67 17.40 -16.37
CA GLY A 218 1.73 18.14 -17.63
C GLY A 218 0.40 18.70 -18.16
N LEU A 219 -0.74 18.32 -17.59
CA LEU A 219 -2.07 18.63 -18.14
C LEU A 219 -2.95 19.44 -17.17
N ARG A 220 -2.37 20.47 -16.57
CA ARG A 220 -3.14 21.50 -15.84
C ARG A 220 -3.74 22.47 -16.86
N SER A 221 -4.92 22.17 -17.33
CA SER A 221 -5.92 23.17 -17.79
C SER A 221 -6.85 22.59 -18.84
N SER A 222 -8.01 22.19 -18.40
CA SER A 222 -9.26 22.54 -19.05
C SER A 222 -10.40 22.18 -18.09
N SER A 223 -10.68 23.11 -17.19
CA SER A 223 -11.99 23.17 -16.55
C SER A 223 -13.02 23.37 -17.66
N HIS A 224 -13.59 22.33 -18.17
CA HIS A 224 -14.78 22.42 -19.02
C HIS A 224 -15.99 22.71 -18.12
N ASN A 225 -16.24 24.01 -17.93
CA ASN A 225 -17.56 24.50 -17.58
C ASN A 225 -18.47 24.33 -18.81
N SER A 226 -19.12 23.17 -18.90
CA SER A 226 -20.22 22.93 -19.82
C SER A 226 -21.21 21.93 -19.22
N THR A 227 -21.87 22.36 -18.16
CA THR A 227 -22.77 21.51 -17.36
C THR A 227 -24.17 21.36 -17.99
N GLU A 228 -24.54 22.11 -18.99
CA GLU A 228 -25.94 22.17 -19.48
C GLU A 228 -26.26 21.28 -20.69
N SER A 229 -25.28 20.72 -21.42
CA SER A 229 -25.55 19.90 -22.60
C SER A 229 -25.25 18.38 -22.42
N MET A 230 -24.82 17.95 -21.23
CA MET A 230 -24.31 16.58 -20.99
C MET A 230 -25.38 15.51 -20.67
N ASN A 231 -26.62 15.88 -20.46
CA ASN A 231 -27.68 14.92 -20.02
C ASN A 231 -28.23 13.99 -21.11
N HIS A 232 -27.85 14.15 -22.36
CA HIS A 232 -28.39 13.35 -23.48
C HIS A 232 -27.48 12.19 -23.92
N PHE A 233 -26.23 12.15 -23.47
CA PHE A 233 -25.27 11.11 -23.84
C PHE A 233 -25.02 10.14 -22.69
N PRO A 234 -24.73 8.86 -23.00
CA PRO A 234 -24.24 7.90 -22.01
C PRO A 234 -23.01 8.46 -21.28
N LEU A 235 -22.85 8.09 -19.99
CA LEU A 235 -21.71 8.51 -19.21
C LEU A 235 -20.42 7.91 -19.75
N LEU A 236 -20.42 6.59 -20.00
CA LEU A 236 -19.30 5.86 -20.57
C LEU A 236 -19.82 4.83 -21.59
N GLN A 237 -19.23 4.81 -22.78
CA GLN A 237 -19.57 3.82 -23.81
C GLN A 237 -18.30 3.25 -24.41
N VAL A 238 -18.26 1.94 -24.60
CA VAL A 238 -17.20 1.25 -25.32
C VAL A 238 -17.78 0.48 -26.51
N LYS A 239 -17.05 0.48 -27.65
CA LYS A 239 -17.43 -0.25 -28.84
C LYS A 239 -16.25 -1.03 -29.36
N GLU A 240 -16.43 -2.35 -29.52
CA GLU A 240 -15.44 -3.28 -30.06
C GLU A 240 -14.08 -3.16 -29.33
N LEU A 241 -14.11 -2.91 -28.01
CA LEU A 241 -12.90 -2.73 -27.22
C LEU A 241 -12.12 -4.03 -27.13
N SER A 242 -10.86 -4.01 -27.57
CA SER A 242 -9.94 -5.16 -27.49
C SER A 242 -8.58 -4.72 -26.93
N PHE A 243 -7.94 -5.64 -26.20
CA PHE A 243 -6.65 -5.38 -25.56
C PHE A 243 -5.78 -6.65 -25.49
N HIS A 244 -4.50 -6.48 -25.82
CA HIS A 244 -3.46 -7.51 -25.68
C HIS A 244 -2.37 -7.02 -24.73
N TYR A 245 -1.92 -7.90 -23.86
CA TYR A 245 -0.71 -7.66 -23.08
C TYR A 245 0.55 -7.80 -23.95
N GLU A 246 1.69 -7.34 -23.46
CA GLU A 246 2.97 -7.37 -24.21
C GLU A 246 3.43 -8.80 -24.56
N ASP A 247 3.03 -9.80 -23.77
CA ASP A 247 3.27 -11.22 -24.01
C ASP A 247 2.39 -11.81 -25.12
N GLY A 248 1.52 -10.99 -25.75
CA GLY A 248 0.59 -11.39 -26.79
C GLY A 248 -0.72 -11.98 -26.27
N TYR A 249 -0.93 -12.09 -24.96
CA TYR A 249 -2.18 -12.58 -24.40
C TYR A 249 -3.32 -11.58 -24.62
N GLU A 250 -4.35 -12.02 -25.37
CA GLU A 250 -5.55 -11.24 -25.64
C GLU A 250 -6.52 -11.32 -24.46
N ALA A 251 -6.52 -10.29 -23.65
CA ALA A 251 -7.29 -10.25 -22.40
C ALA A 251 -8.72 -9.71 -22.58
N ILE A 252 -8.95 -8.85 -23.57
CA ILE A 252 -10.27 -8.28 -23.92
C ILE A 252 -10.47 -8.42 -25.42
N ARG A 253 -11.69 -8.87 -25.84
CA ARG A 253 -12.02 -9.29 -27.20
C ARG A 253 -13.34 -8.69 -27.65
N GLY A 254 -13.30 -7.52 -28.29
CA GLY A 254 -14.47 -6.88 -28.91
C GLY A 254 -15.60 -6.57 -27.92
N VAL A 255 -15.28 -6.09 -26.70
CA VAL A 255 -16.28 -5.74 -25.71
C VAL A 255 -17.02 -4.48 -26.13
N THR A 256 -18.36 -4.56 -26.16
CA THR A 256 -19.25 -3.43 -26.43
C THR A 256 -20.26 -3.31 -25.29
N CYS A 257 -20.26 -2.17 -24.59
CA CYS A 257 -21.25 -1.86 -23.57
C CYS A 257 -21.43 -0.35 -23.40
N THR A 258 -22.56 0.03 -22.81
CA THR A 258 -22.92 1.44 -22.55
C THR A 258 -23.32 1.57 -21.10
N ILE A 259 -22.75 2.51 -20.36
CA ILE A 259 -22.99 2.78 -18.94
C ILE A 259 -23.69 4.13 -18.82
N GLN A 260 -24.85 4.14 -18.20
CA GLN A 260 -25.61 5.36 -17.96
C GLN A 260 -25.22 5.99 -16.61
N ARG A 261 -25.51 7.27 -16.46
CA ARG A 261 -25.29 7.97 -15.19
C ARG A 261 -26.18 7.40 -14.08
N GLY A 262 -25.60 7.18 -12.91
CA GLY A 262 -26.32 6.69 -11.73
C GLY A 262 -26.65 5.19 -11.76
N GLU A 263 -26.12 4.39 -12.68
CA GLU A 263 -26.31 2.94 -12.69
C GLU A 263 -25.47 2.24 -11.61
N ARG A 264 -26.03 1.14 -11.04
CA ARG A 264 -25.31 0.15 -10.23
C ARG A 264 -25.12 -1.11 -11.05
N ILE A 265 -23.86 -1.38 -11.40
CA ILE A 265 -23.51 -2.50 -12.28
C ILE A 265 -22.64 -3.50 -11.54
N ALA A 266 -22.96 -4.79 -11.62
CA ALA A 266 -22.07 -5.86 -11.24
C ALA A 266 -21.46 -6.53 -12.48
N LEU A 267 -20.15 -6.55 -12.54
CA LEU A 267 -19.36 -7.31 -13.52
C LEU A 267 -19.00 -8.66 -12.90
N ILE A 268 -19.62 -9.72 -13.38
CA ILE A 268 -19.41 -11.09 -12.89
C ILE A 268 -18.69 -11.94 -13.92
N GLY A 269 -18.11 -13.05 -13.49
CA GLY A 269 -17.39 -14.00 -14.34
C GLY A 269 -16.28 -14.72 -13.57
N HIS A 270 -15.79 -15.83 -14.12
CA HIS A 270 -14.71 -16.59 -13.49
C HIS A 270 -13.38 -15.81 -13.38
N ASN A 271 -12.47 -16.33 -12.57
CA ASN A 271 -11.11 -15.80 -12.50
C ASN A 271 -10.44 -15.93 -13.89
N GLY A 272 -9.74 -14.87 -14.32
CA GLY A 272 -9.16 -14.82 -15.65
C GLY A 272 -10.14 -14.44 -16.79
N ALA A 273 -11.41 -14.12 -16.49
CA ALA A 273 -12.38 -13.69 -17.51
C ALA A 273 -12.06 -12.33 -18.15
N GLY A 274 -11.12 -11.55 -17.59
CA GLY A 274 -10.74 -10.23 -18.09
C GLY A 274 -11.34 -9.05 -17.29
N LYS A 275 -12.05 -9.30 -16.18
CA LYS A 275 -12.73 -8.26 -15.37
C LYS A 275 -11.81 -7.12 -14.97
N SER A 276 -10.70 -7.43 -14.28
CA SER A 276 -9.74 -6.41 -13.82
C SER A 276 -9.07 -5.69 -14.99
N THR A 277 -8.80 -6.39 -16.10
CA THR A 277 -8.26 -5.76 -17.32
C THR A 277 -9.26 -4.78 -17.93
N LEU A 278 -10.55 -5.15 -18.00
CA LEU A 278 -11.59 -4.22 -18.44
C LEU A 278 -11.65 -2.98 -17.55
N PHE A 279 -11.55 -3.14 -16.25
CA PHE A 279 -11.54 -2.03 -15.28
C PHE A 279 -10.35 -1.09 -15.46
N LEU A 280 -9.15 -1.65 -15.74
CA LEU A 280 -7.95 -0.86 -16.06
C LEU A 280 -8.11 -0.05 -17.35
N LEU A 281 -8.81 -0.59 -18.35
CA LEU A 281 -9.11 0.11 -19.60
C LEU A 281 -10.13 1.22 -19.40
N LEU A 282 -11.24 0.93 -18.72
CA LEU A 282 -12.31 1.91 -18.43
C LEU A 282 -11.82 3.07 -17.56
N SER A 283 -10.89 2.82 -16.65
CA SER A 283 -10.27 3.86 -15.81
C SER A 283 -9.10 4.58 -16.48
N GLY A 284 -8.75 4.26 -17.74
CA GLY A 284 -7.65 4.88 -18.46
C GLY A 284 -6.25 4.55 -17.93
N LEU A 285 -6.11 3.48 -17.12
CA LEU A 285 -4.83 3.04 -16.57
C LEU A 285 -4.02 2.22 -17.59
N GLN A 286 -4.68 1.59 -18.55
CA GLN A 286 -4.03 0.97 -19.72
C GLN A 286 -4.05 1.92 -20.91
N SER A 287 -2.96 1.93 -21.69
CA SER A 287 -2.74 2.91 -22.76
C SER A 287 -2.91 2.37 -24.18
N LEU A 288 -2.91 1.04 -24.34
CA LEU A 288 -2.93 0.42 -25.67
C LEU A 288 -4.20 -0.41 -25.78
N TRP A 289 -5.20 0.12 -26.48
CA TRP A 289 -6.42 -0.62 -26.85
C TRP A 289 -6.80 -0.35 -28.30
N SER A 290 -7.56 -1.26 -28.88
CA SER A 290 -8.28 -1.07 -30.14
C SER A 290 -9.78 -0.95 -29.87
N GLY A 291 -10.52 -0.35 -30.81
CA GLY A 291 -11.93 0.01 -30.61
C GLY A 291 -12.10 1.43 -30.11
N GLU A 292 -13.32 1.79 -29.72
CA GLU A 292 -13.71 3.15 -29.38
C GLU A 292 -14.17 3.25 -27.92
N VAL A 293 -13.69 4.24 -27.20
CA VAL A 293 -14.10 4.58 -25.84
C VAL A 293 -14.67 6.01 -25.84
N TYR A 294 -15.88 6.19 -25.35
CA TYR A 294 -16.53 7.49 -25.26
C TYR A 294 -16.82 7.82 -23.80
N LEU A 295 -16.52 9.06 -23.43
CA LEU A 295 -16.86 9.63 -22.13
C LEU A 295 -17.74 10.86 -22.37
N HIS A 296 -18.96 10.89 -21.81
CA HIS A 296 -19.97 11.93 -22.09
C HIS A 296 -20.23 12.18 -23.60
N GLY A 297 -20.18 11.10 -24.40
CA GLY A 297 -20.35 11.18 -25.84
C GLY A 297 -19.12 11.66 -26.62
N GLN A 298 -18.03 12.03 -25.95
CA GLN A 298 -16.77 12.40 -26.59
C GLN A 298 -15.87 11.18 -26.76
N LEU A 299 -15.34 10.98 -27.97
CA LEU A 299 -14.38 9.90 -28.25
C LEU A 299 -13.06 10.19 -27.52
N ILE A 300 -12.63 9.25 -26.69
CA ILE A 300 -11.35 9.29 -25.98
C ILE A 300 -10.35 8.41 -26.71
N ARG A 301 -9.28 9.01 -27.21
CA ARG A 301 -8.16 8.28 -27.81
C ARG A 301 -7.23 7.75 -26.72
N PRO A 302 -6.43 6.68 -26.99
CA PRO A 302 -5.48 6.15 -26.00
C PRO A 302 -4.53 7.19 -25.42
N GLN A 303 -4.16 8.21 -26.19
CA GLN A 303 -3.30 9.31 -25.76
C GLN A 303 -4.03 10.30 -24.82
N GLU A 304 -5.36 10.36 -24.91
CA GLU A 304 -6.22 11.28 -24.13
C GLU A 304 -6.80 10.60 -22.88
N ARG A 305 -6.29 9.42 -22.51
CA ARG A 305 -6.80 8.60 -21.39
C ARG A 305 -6.80 9.29 -20.02
N VAL A 306 -6.08 10.38 -19.87
CA VAL A 306 -6.04 11.18 -18.65
C VAL A 306 -7.43 11.69 -18.27
N SER A 307 -8.25 12.06 -19.24
CA SER A 307 -9.63 12.47 -19.00
C SER A 307 -10.50 11.37 -18.39
N LEU A 308 -10.23 10.10 -18.72
CA LEU A 308 -10.86 8.96 -18.03
C LEU A 308 -10.46 8.89 -16.56
N ARG A 309 -9.16 9.02 -16.24
CA ARG A 309 -8.65 8.94 -14.85
C ARG A 309 -9.22 10.03 -13.93
N GLN A 310 -9.56 11.18 -14.48
CA GLN A 310 -10.13 12.28 -13.70
C GLN A 310 -11.58 12.02 -13.30
N GLN A 311 -12.33 11.24 -14.08
CA GLN A 311 -13.77 11.04 -13.87
C GLN A 311 -14.11 9.60 -13.45
N VAL A 312 -13.27 8.64 -13.81
CA VAL A 312 -13.44 7.21 -13.52
C VAL A 312 -12.36 6.75 -12.54
N ALA A 313 -12.73 6.56 -11.31
CA ALA A 313 -11.82 6.14 -10.27
C ALA A 313 -11.88 4.63 -10.03
N LEU A 314 -10.74 3.98 -9.83
CA LEU A 314 -10.62 2.54 -9.60
C LEU A 314 -10.09 2.24 -8.20
N VAL A 315 -10.81 1.40 -7.46
CA VAL A 315 -10.34 0.76 -6.23
C VAL A 315 -9.88 -0.65 -6.55
N LEU A 316 -8.60 -0.92 -6.34
CA LEU A 316 -7.99 -2.21 -6.63
C LEU A 316 -8.42 -3.28 -5.62
N GLN A 317 -8.42 -4.55 -6.04
CA GLN A 317 -8.73 -5.70 -5.20
C GLN A 317 -7.85 -5.76 -3.95
N ASN A 318 -6.54 -5.60 -4.09
CA ASN A 318 -5.60 -5.56 -2.98
C ASN A 318 -5.23 -4.10 -2.62
N SER A 319 -5.69 -3.65 -1.47
CA SER A 319 -5.47 -2.29 -0.98
C SER A 319 -4.00 -1.95 -0.74
N ASN A 320 -3.14 -2.96 -0.52
CA ASN A 320 -1.71 -2.74 -0.34
C ASN A 320 -1.04 -2.11 -1.57
N TYR A 321 -1.60 -2.28 -2.77
CA TYR A 321 -1.09 -1.63 -3.99
C TYR A 321 -1.51 -0.18 -4.13
N GLN A 322 -2.56 0.21 -3.43
CA GLN A 322 -3.10 1.57 -3.46
C GLN A 322 -2.58 2.49 -2.36
N LEU A 323 -2.26 1.92 -1.19
CA LEU A 323 -1.82 2.65 -0.01
C LEU A 323 -0.30 2.72 0.03
N PHE A 324 0.30 3.88 -0.20
CA PHE A 324 1.76 4.02 -0.32
C PHE A 324 2.36 5.18 0.48
N THR A 325 1.54 6.01 1.11
CA THR A 325 2.01 7.17 1.86
C THR A 325 2.34 6.83 3.33
N PRO A 326 3.08 7.70 4.05
CA PRO A 326 3.49 7.45 5.44
C PRO A 326 2.34 7.41 6.44
N SER A 327 1.20 8.04 6.13
CA SER A 327 0.06 8.12 7.05
C SER A 327 -1.27 8.09 6.30
N VAL A 328 -2.35 7.76 7.01
CA VAL A 328 -3.73 7.83 6.47
C VAL A 328 -4.07 9.24 6.00
N GLU A 329 -3.62 10.25 6.72
CA GLU A 329 -3.81 11.66 6.35
C GLU A 329 -3.16 11.98 5.00
N ASP A 330 -1.90 11.59 4.83
CA ASP A 330 -1.18 11.80 3.58
C ASP A 330 -1.80 11.00 2.42
N GLU A 331 -2.34 9.82 2.74
CA GLU A 331 -3.01 8.95 1.77
C GLU A 331 -4.25 9.60 1.16
N ILE A 332 -5.08 10.23 1.99
CA ILE A 332 -6.26 10.98 1.52
C ILE A 332 -5.84 12.30 0.84
N ALA A 333 -4.84 12.98 1.40
CA ALA A 333 -4.35 14.23 0.86
C ALA A 333 -3.68 14.09 -0.52
N PHE A 334 -3.14 12.92 -0.85
CA PHE A 334 -2.41 12.69 -2.10
C PHE A 334 -3.26 12.99 -3.34
N GLY A 335 -4.46 12.41 -3.43
CA GLY A 335 -5.40 12.67 -4.53
C GLY A 335 -5.81 14.15 -4.61
N LEU A 336 -6.11 14.77 -3.46
CA LEU A 336 -6.48 16.19 -3.38
C LEU A 336 -5.36 17.12 -3.84
N LYS A 337 -4.10 16.81 -3.49
CA LYS A 337 -2.92 17.57 -3.95
C LYS A 337 -2.75 17.46 -5.47
N ASN A 338 -2.97 16.27 -6.05
CA ASN A 338 -2.89 16.05 -7.49
C ASN A 338 -4.00 16.81 -8.25
N MET A 339 -5.17 17.02 -7.63
CA MET A 339 -6.23 17.89 -8.15
C MET A 339 -5.87 19.38 -8.07
N GLY A 340 -4.76 19.75 -7.43
CA GLY A 340 -4.30 21.13 -7.29
C GLY A 340 -4.80 21.86 -6.05
N LEU A 341 -5.49 21.18 -5.10
CA LEU A 341 -5.89 21.80 -3.84
C LEU A 341 -4.64 22.11 -3.00
N ARG A 342 -4.61 23.31 -2.43
CA ARG A 342 -3.47 23.78 -1.62
C ARG A 342 -3.96 24.45 -0.33
N GLU A 343 -3.08 24.49 0.66
CA GLU A 343 -3.23 25.23 1.91
C GLU A 343 -4.57 25.00 2.62
N GLU A 344 -5.33 26.06 2.83
CA GLU A 344 -6.57 26.03 3.60
C GLU A 344 -7.65 25.16 2.95
N ALA A 345 -7.80 25.19 1.62
CA ALA A 345 -8.77 24.35 0.91
C ALA A 345 -8.46 22.85 1.06
N LEU A 346 -7.18 22.48 1.00
CA LEU A 346 -6.74 21.12 1.22
C LEU A 346 -7.02 20.68 2.68
N HIS A 347 -6.67 21.55 3.65
CA HIS A 347 -6.87 21.26 5.06
C HIS A 347 -8.35 21.06 5.39
N ASN A 348 -9.21 21.98 4.96
CA ASN A 348 -10.66 21.92 5.22
C ASN A 348 -11.28 20.65 4.62
N ARG A 349 -10.94 20.33 3.38
CA ARG A 349 -11.46 19.12 2.71
C ARG A 349 -10.96 17.84 3.39
N LEU A 350 -9.73 17.82 3.82
CA LEU A 350 -9.13 16.70 4.54
C LEU A 350 -9.81 16.46 5.90
N GLU A 351 -10.04 17.51 6.69
CA GLU A 351 -10.76 17.42 7.99
C GLU A 351 -12.20 16.94 7.80
N GLU A 352 -12.89 17.44 6.78
CA GLU A 352 -14.23 16.97 6.41
C GLU A 352 -14.23 15.44 6.14
N LEU A 353 -13.31 14.95 5.29
CA LEU A 353 -13.23 13.55 4.92
C LEU A 353 -12.85 12.65 6.11
N LEU A 354 -11.86 13.05 6.91
CA LEU A 354 -11.44 12.30 8.10
C LEU A 354 -12.58 12.17 9.11
N THR A 355 -13.38 13.22 9.28
CA THR A 355 -14.53 13.24 10.19
C THR A 355 -15.68 12.40 9.61
N ARG A 356 -16.07 12.64 8.37
CA ARG A 356 -17.18 11.98 7.68
C ARG A 356 -17.02 10.45 7.65
N TYR A 357 -15.80 9.97 7.42
CA TYR A 357 -15.51 8.54 7.28
C TYR A 357 -14.93 7.89 8.54
N ASN A 358 -14.96 8.60 9.69
CA ASN A 358 -14.46 8.11 10.99
C ASN A 358 -13.00 7.64 10.93
N LEU A 359 -12.12 8.42 10.29
CA LEU A 359 -10.69 8.14 10.15
C LEU A 359 -9.80 8.99 11.08
N ALA A 360 -10.39 9.88 11.90
CA ALA A 360 -9.65 10.81 12.76
C ALA A 360 -8.67 10.10 13.71
N GLU A 361 -9.07 8.96 14.30
CA GLU A 361 -8.21 8.18 15.19
C GLU A 361 -7.06 7.46 14.46
N LEU A 362 -7.24 7.17 13.17
CA LEU A 362 -6.27 6.50 12.32
C LEU A 362 -5.37 7.48 11.57
N ARG A 363 -5.67 8.78 11.62
CA ARG A 363 -5.06 9.87 10.85
C ARG A 363 -3.55 9.75 10.67
N HIS A 364 -2.84 9.49 11.77
CA HIS A 364 -1.38 9.46 11.79
C HIS A 364 -0.78 8.05 11.78
N LYS A 365 -1.63 7.03 11.66
CA LYS A 365 -1.15 5.67 11.54
C LYS A 365 -0.62 5.42 10.13
N PRO A 366 0.52 4.74 10.01
CA PRO A 366 0.98 4.29 8.70
C PRO A 366 0.07 3.15 8.19
N PRO A 367 -0.22 3.10 6.87
CA PRO A 367 -1.12 2.11 6.30
C PRO A 367 -0.76 0.65 6.60
N HIS A 368 0.52 0.32 6.74
CA HIS A 368 0.96 -1.05 7.04
C HIS A 368 0.60 -1.54 8.45
N GLU A 369 0.27 -0.64 9.39
CA GLU A 369 -0.20 -0.98 10.74
C GLU A 369 -1.72 -1.18 10.82
N LEU A 370 -2.45 -0.95 9.74
CA LEU A 370 -3.89 -1.09 9.67
C LEU A 370 -4.29 -2.54 9.44
N SER A 371 -5.47 -2.94 9.98
CA SER A 371 -6.10 -4.21 9.60
C SER A 371 -6.51 -4.18 8.11
N GLU A 372 -6.72 -5.36 7.48
CA GLU A 372 -7.12 -5.42 6.06
C GLU A 372 -8.42 -4.67 5.79
N GLY A 373 -9.40 -4.74 6.69
CA GLY A 373 -10.63 -3.95 6.59
C GLY A 373 -10.38 -2.44 6.67
N GLN A 374 -9.50 -2.00 7.58
CA GLN A 374 -9.10 -0.60 7.67
C GLN A 374 -8.34 -0.13 6.43
N LYS A 375 -7.44 -0.95 5.89
CA LYS A 375 -6.72 -0.64 4.65
C LYS A 375 -7.69 -0.45 3.48
N LYS A 376 -8.63 -1.38 3.31
CA LYS A 376 -9.65 -1.30 2.26
C LYS A 376 -10.50 -0.04 2.40
N TRP A 377 -10.91 0.28 3.63
CA TRP A 377 -11.67 1.49 3.93
C TRP A 377 -10.89 2.77 3.60
N VAL A 378 -9.64 2.85 4.01
CA VAL A 378 -8.76 4.00 3.69
C VAL A 378 -8.53 4.12 2.18
N ALA A 379 -8.27 3.00 1.48
CA ALA A 379 -8.11 2.99 0.03
C ALA A 379 -9.36 3.50 -0.69
N LEU A 380 -10.56 3.08 -0.25
CA LEU A 380 -11.82 3.56 -0.80
C LEU A 380 -12.01 5.06 -0.56
N VAL A 381 -11.81 5.53 0.67
CA VAL A 381 -11.97 6.96 1.02
C VAL A 381 -10.95 7.83 0.28
N SER A 382 -9.72 7.37 0.10
CA SER A 382 -8.68 8.13 -0.61
C SER A 382 -9.00 8.32 -2.10
N VAL A 383 -9.71 7.35 -2.70
CA VAL A 383 -10.22 7.46 -4.07
C VAL A 383 -11.44 8.40 -4.11
N LEU A 384 -12.35 8.27 -3.16
CA LEU A 384 -13.54 9.14 -3.05
C LEU A 384 -13.19 10.61 -2.76
N ALA A 385 -12.01 10.87 -2.21
CA ALA A 385 -11.53 12.24 -1.98
C ALA A 385 -11.53 13.08 -3.25
N THR A 386 -11.29 12.47 -4.42
CA THR A 386 -11.28 13.13 -5.73
C THR A 386 -12.67 13.36 -6.33
N ASP A 387 -13.73 12.91 -5.66
CA ASP A 387 -15.15 13.06 -6.06
C ASP A 387 -15.47 12.57 -7.49
N PRO A 388 -15.10 11.35 -7.89
CA PRO A 388 -15.26 10.85 -9.25
C PRO A 388 -16.73 10.68 -9.65
N ASP A 389 -17.05 10.80 -10.94
CA ASP A 389 -18.39 10.52 -11.49
C ASP A 389 -18.70 9.03 -11.55
N VAL A 390 -17.68 8.21 -11.84
CA VAL A 390 -17.75 6.74 -11.89
C VAL A 390 -16.79 6.15 -10.87
N LEU A 391 -17.31 5.28 -10.02
CA LEU A 391 -16.51 4.50 -9.08
C LEU A 391 -16.50 3.04 -9.51
N ILE A 392 -15.34 2.54 -9.84
CA ILE A 392 -15.08 1.13 -10.16
C ILE A 392 -14.40 0.47 -8.97
N LEU A 393 -14.91 -0.68 -8.51
CA LEU A 393 -14.34 -1.43 -7.41
C LEU A 393 -14.10 -2.89 -7.81
N ASP A 394 -12.85 -3.30 -7.74
CA ASP A 394 -12.47 -4.69 -8.02
C ASP A 394 -12.54 -5.50 -6.73
N GLU A 395 -13.51 -6.43 -6.62
CA GLU A 395 -13.75 -7.28 -5.46
C GLU A 395 -13.83 -6.49 -4.12
N PRO A 396 -14.79 -5.53 -3.96
CA PRO A 396 -14.80 -4.58 -2.86
C PRO A 396 -14.91 -5.20 -1.46
N THR A 397 -15.53 -6.38 -1.35
CA THR A 397 -15.77 -7.07 -0.07
C THR A 397 -14.86 -8.26 0.17
N ALA A 398 -13.99 -8.60 -0.77
CA ALA A 398 -13.05 -9.70 -0.61
C ALA A 398 -12.14 -9.49 0.61
N ALA A 399 -11.98 -10.53 1.43
CA ALA A 399 -11.17 -10.54 2.65
C ALA A 399 -11.64 -9.57 3.76
N LEU A 400 -12.86 -9.04 3.68
CA LEU A 400 -13.47 -8.24 4.74
C LEU A 400 -14.28 -9.11 5.70
N ASP A 401 -14.33 -8.70 6.96
CA ASP A 401 -15.31 -9.21 7.91
C ASP A 401 -16.72 -8.65 7.63
N ALA A 402 -17.72 -9.17 8.33
CA ALA A 402 -19.11 -8.77 8.14
C ALA A 402 -19.34 -7.28 8.42
N LEU A 403 -18.64 -6.72 9.43
CA LEU A 403 -18.79 -5.32 9.82
C LEU A 403 -18.29 -4.37 8.71
N TYR A 404 -17.11 -4.63 8.20
CA TYR A 404 -16.56 -3.81 7.11
C TYR A 404 -17.30 -4.04 5.79
N THR A 405 -17.79 -5.26 5.54
CA THR A 405 -18.64 -5.55 4.38
C THR A 405 -19.89 -4.69 4.37
N GLU A 406 -20.66 -4.67 5.46
CA GLU A 406 -21.87 -3.82 5.57
C GLU A 406 -21.50 -2.33 5.46
N ARG A 407 -20.41 -1.90 6.08
CA ARG A 407 -19.97 -0.52 6.00
C ARG A 407 -19.63 -0.06 4.58
N VAL A 408 -19.03 -0.93 3.78
CA VAL A 408 -18.75 -0.67 2.35
C VAL A 408 -20.06 -0.60 1.58
N LEU A 409 -21.00 -1.54 1.79
CA LEU A 409 -22.29 -1.56 1.11
C LEU A 409 -23.13 -0.32 1.43
N ASP A 410 -23.19 0.09 2.70
CA ASP A 410 -23.88 1.31 3.12
C ASP A 410 -23.30 2.56 2.44
N LEU A 411 -21.98 2.63 2.30
CA LEU A 411 -21.33 3.73 1.60
C LEU A 411 -21.68 3.72 0.12
N LEU A 412 -21.63 2.57 -0.55
CA LEU A 412 -22.00 2.46 -1.97
C LEU A 412 -23.46 2.87 -2.21
N GLU A 413 -24.36 2.51 -1.29
CA GLU A 413 -25.77 2.95 -1.36
C GLU A 413 -25.88 4.47 -1.22
N GLN A 414 -25.19 5.09 -0.27
CA GLN A 414 -25.16 6.55 -0.11
C GLN A 414 -24.62 7.27 -1.35
N LEU A 415 -23.58 6.72 -1.98
CA LEU A 415 -23.00 7.28 -3.19
C LEU A 415 -23.95 7.17 -4.39
N HIS A 416 -24.66 6.04 -4.50
CA HIS A 416 -25.70 5.86 -5.51
C HIS A 416 -26.85 6.86 -5.35
N LEU A 417 -27.34 7.03 -4.12
CA LEU A 417 -28.38 8.02 -3.81
C LEU A 417 -27.92 9.46 -4.10
N ALA A 418 -26.61 9.72 -4.02
CA ALA A 418 -25.99 10.98 -4.45
C ALA A 418 -25.82 11.08 -5.98
N GLY A 419 -26.27 10.11 -6.77
CA GLY A 419 -26.24 10.11 -8.23
C GLY A 419 -24.93 9.60 -8.85
N LYS A 420 -24.00 9.03 -8.07
CA LYS A 420 -22.76 8.44 -8.60
C LYS A 420 -23.04 7.12 -9.31
N THR A 421 -22.28 6.86 -10.37
CA THR A 421 -22.32 5.59 -11.10
C THR A 421 -21.33 4.62 -10.47
N ILE A 422 -21.75 3.40 -10.18
CA ILE A 422 -20.94 2.44 -9.44
C ILE A 422 -20.87 1.12 -10.18
N ILE A 423 -19.66 0.63 -10.40
CA ILE A 423 -19.41 -0.65 -11.06
C ILE A 423 -18.55 -1.50 -10.12
N ILE A 424 -19.03 -2.67 -9.76
CA ILE A 424 -18.26 -3.61 -8.94
C ILE A 424 -17.93 -4.86 -9.74
N SER A 425 -16.73 -5.42 -9.58
CA SER A 425 -16.51 -6.82 -9.93
C SER A 425 -16.76 -7.69 -8.70
N THR A 426 -17.32 -8.87 -8.90
CA THR A 426 -17.42 -9.85 -7.82
C THR A 426 -17.63 -11.26 -8.37
N HIS A 427 -17.17 -12.24 -7.59
CA HIS A 427 -17.50 -13.65 -7.76
C HIS A 427 -18.58 -14.10 -6.75
N ASP A 428 -18.99 -13.22 -5.85
CA ASP A 428 -20.11 -13.44 -4.90
C ASP A 428 -21.43 -13.02 -5.52
N MET A 429 -22.24 -14.00 -5.89
CA MET A 429 -23.55 -13.77 -6.52
C MET A 429 -24.57 -13.17 -5.55
N GLU A 430 -24.43 -13.40 -4.25
CA GLU A 430 -25.29 -12.76 -3.23
C GLU A 430 -25.03 -11.26 -3.18
N LEU A 431 -23.74 -10.86 -3.15
CA LEU A 431 -23.36 -9.47 -3.21
C LEU A 431 -23.88 -8.81 -4.51
N ALA A 432 -23.64 -9.45 -5.67
CA ALA A 432 -24.11 -8.95 -6.95
C ALA A 432 -25.63 -8.75 -6.96
N SER A 433 -26.41 -9.68 -6.38
CA SER A 433 -27.87 -9.62 -6.35
C SER A 433 -28.43 -8.56 -5.39
N ARG A 434 -27.71 -8.27 -4.31
CA ARG A 434 -28.11 -7.21 -3.34
C ARG A 434 -27.78 -5.81 -3.87
N PHE A 435 -26.69 -5.69 -4.60
CA PHE A 435 -26.13 -4.39 -4.99
C PHE A 435 -26.64 -3.91 -6.36
N ALA A 436 -26.60 -4.77 -7.38
CA ALA A 436 -26.67 -4.33 -8.76
C ALA A 436 -28.10 -4.32 -9.33
N ASP A 437 -28.41 -3.27 -10.09
CA ASP A 437 -29.62 -3.20 -10.92
C ASP A 437 -29.41 -3.88 -12.29
N ARG A 438 -28.13 -3.91 -12.75
CA ARG A 438 -27.71 -4.48 -14.04
C ARG A 438 -26.45 -5.32 -13.87
N VAL A 439 -26.38 -6.41 -14.59
CA VAL A 439 -25.28 -7.36 -14.50
C VAL A 439 -24.66 -7.58 -15.87
N LEU A 440 -23.35 -7.45 -15.91
CA LEU A 440 -22.49 -7.76 -17.04
C LEU A 440 -21.77 -9.08 -16.76
N LEU A 441 -21.91 -10.08 -17.64
CA LEU A 441 -21.23 -11.37 -17.51
C LEU A 441 -20.08 -11.44 -18.51
N MET A 442 -18.87 -11.62 -17.99
CA MET A 442 -17.65 -11.82 -18.81
C MET A 442 -17.18 -13.26 -18.79
N GLU A 443 -16.72 -13.73 -19.96
CA GLU A 443 -16.06 -15.02 -20.14
C GLU A 443 -14.98 -14.91 -21.20
N ALA A 444 -13.77 -15.37 -20.90
CA ALA A 444 -12.62 -15.41 -21.83
C ALA A 444 -12.39 -14.09 -22.62
N GLY A 445 -12.48 -12.95 -21.94
CA GLY A 445 -12.28 -11.62 -22.53
C GLY A 445 -13.47 -11.03 -23.27
N LYS A 446 -14.61 -11.73 -23.33
CA LYS A 446 -15.83 -11.28 -24.02
C LYS A 446 -16.95 -10.95 -23.05
N LEU A 447 -17.78 -10.00 -23.40
CA LEU A 447 -19.05 -9.75 -22.73
C LEU A 447 -20.11 -10.71 -23.30
N ILE A 448 -20.51 -11.70 -22.50
CA ILE A 448 -21.45 -12.75 -22.91
C ILE A 448 -22.90 -12.32 -22.67
N CYS A 449 -23.12 -11.54 -21.63
CA CYS A 449 -24.47 -11.13 -21.24
C CYS A 449 -24.42 -9.72 -20.63
N ASP A 450 -25.45 -8.92 -20.96
CA ASP A 450 -25.70 -7.59 -20.43
C ASP A 450 -27.20 -7.50 -20.20
N ARG A 451 -27.63 -7.67 -18.94
CA ARG A 451 -29.04 -7.75 -18.57
C ARG A 451 -29.34 -7.07 -17.23
N LYS A 452 -30.60 -6.72 -17.01
CA LYS A 452 -31.08 -6.35 -15.68
C LYS A 452 -30.86 -7.51 -14.70
N ALA A 453 -30.53 -7.21 -13.48
CA ALA A 453 -30.23 -8.21 -12.45
C ALA A 453 -31.38 -9.22 -12.26
N PRO A 454 -32.67 -8.83 -12.16
CA PRO A 454 -33.78 -9.78 -12.08
C PRO A 454 -33.87 -10.77 -13.24
N ASP A 455 -33.63 -10.31 -14.45
CA ASP A 455 -33.70 -11.13 -15.66
C ASP A 455 -32.61 -12.19 -15.69
N LEU A 456 -31.40 -11.82 -15.27
CA LEU A 456 -30.27 -12.75 -15.18
C LEU A 456 -30.49 -13.80 -14.07
N TRP A 457 -30.91 -13.38 -12.89
CA TRP A 457 -31.08 -14.30 -11.75
C TRP A 457 -32.22 -15.28 -11.96
N SER A 458 -33.17 -14.95 -12.83
CA SER A 458 -34.28 -15.85 -13.21
C SER A 458 -33.88 -16.88 -14.26
N ASP A 459 -32.81 -16.66 -15.00
CA ASP A 459 -32.31 -17.55 -16.08
C ASP A 459 -31.44 -18.68 -15.49
N SER A 460 -32.10 -19.68 -14.92
CA SER A 460 -31.44 -20.83 -14.31
C SER A 460 -30.64 -21.69 -15.32
N ILE A 461 -30.97 -21.60 -16.62
CA ILE A 461 -30.29 -22.35 -17.69
C ILE A 461 -28.93 -21.70 -17.95
N LEU A 462 -28.90 -20.40 -18.16
CA LEU A 462 -27.67 -19.63 -18.37
C LEU A 462 -26.73 -19.75 -17.15
N LEU A 463 -27.25 -19.59 -15.95
CA LEU A 463 -26.46 -19.69 -14.71
C LEU A 463 -25.82 -21.08 -14.56
N LYS A 464 -26.53 -22.16 -14.88
CA LYS A 464 -26.00 -23.53 -14.84
C LYS A 464 -24.95 -23.75 -15.94
N ASP A 465 -25.21 -23.30 -17.16
CA ASP A 465 -24.28 -23.40 -18.30
C ASP A 465 -22.95 -22.70 -17.97
N LYS A 466 -23.01 -21.58 -17.29
CA LYS A 466 -21.85 -20.80 -16.89
C LYS A 466 -21.29 -21.16 -15.51
N HIS A 467 -21.77 -22.21 -14.88
CA HIS A 467 -21.35 -22.65 -13.54
C HIS A 467 -21.43 -21.55 -12.45
N LEU A 468 -22.41 -20.65 -12.59
CA LEU A 468 -22.65 -19.58 -11.63
C LEU A 468 -23.76 -20.00 -10.64
N PRO A 469 -23.53 -19.86 -9.33
CA PRO A 469 -24.56 -20.15 -8.35
C PRO A 469 -25.68 -19.11 -8.42
N GLN A 470 -26.92 -19.57 -8.47
CA GLN A 470 -28.08 -18.68 -8.35
C GLN A 470 -28.12 -18.09 -6.93
N PRO A 471 -28.34 -16.76 -6.76
CA PRO A 471 -28.47 -16.15 -5.44
C PRO A 471 -29.60 -16.77 -4.61
N TRP A 472 -29.44 -16.84 -3.29
CA TRP A 472 -30.33 -17.56 -2.40
C TRP A 472 -31.77 -17.00 -2.44
N ALA A 473 -31.92 -15.69 -2.46
CA ALA A 473 -33.21 -15.02 -2.55
C ALA A 473 -34.01 -15.38 -3.82
N TRP A 474 -33.32 -15.82 -4.87
CA TRP A 474 -33.92 -16.23 -6.14
C TRP A 474 -34.19 -17.74 -6.22
N ARG A 475 -33.44 -18.57 -5.49
CA ARG A 475 -33.71 -20.01 -5.36
C ARG A 475 -35.04 -20.29 -4.70
N THR A 476 -35.38 -19.54 -3.67
CA THR A 476 -36.66 -19.71 -2.92
C THR A 476 -37.87 -19.31 -3.73
N ARG A 477 -37.78 -18.33 -4.62
CA ARG A 477 -38.87 -17.93 -5.52
C ARG A 477 -39.20 -19.00 -6.56
N THR A 478 -38.20 -19.68 -7.08
CA THR A 478 -38.38 -20.79 -8.05
C THR A 478 -38.96 -22.05 -7.41
N HIS A 479 -38.73 -22.31 -6.12
CA HIS A 479 -39.32 -23.43 -5.40
C HIS A 479 -40.78 -23.22 -4.98
N GLN A 480 -41.22 -21.99 -4.83
CA GLN A 480 -42.65 -21.70 -4.55
C GLN A 480 -43.54 -21.89 -5.77
N GLN A 481 -42.99 -21.97 -6.98
CA GLN A 481 -43.73 -22.22 -8.24
C GLN A 481 -43.61 -23.68 -8.72
N ALA A 482 -42.83 -24.53 -8.07
CA ALA A 482 -42.73 -25.95 -8.39
C ALA A 482 -43.73 -26.75 -7.56
N PRO A 483 -44.58 -27.62 -8.18
CA PRO A 483 -45.45 -28.51 -7.42
C PRO A 483 -44.60 -29.38 -6.50
N PRO A 484 -45.10 -29.76 -5.30
CA PRO A 484 -44.38 -30.59 -4.36
C PRO A 484 -43.99 -31.91 -5.02
N ARG A 485 -42.69 -32.26 -5.00
CA ARG A 485 -42.24 -33.58 -5.48
C ARG A 485 -42.93 -34.66 -4.65
N PRO A 486 -43.52 -35.69 -5.26
CA PRO A 486 -44.07 -36.79 -4.51
C PRO A 486 -42.96 -37.47 -3.67
N ILE A 487 -43.21 -37.59 -2.38
CA ILE A 487 -42.39 -38.33 -1.44
C ILE A 487 -42.34 -39.77 -1.98
N ARG A 488 -41.22 -40.23 -2.50
CA ARG A 488 -40.99 -41.67 -2.75
C ARG A 488 -40.86 -42.34 -1.36
N THR A 489 -41.90 -42.94 -0.92
CA THR A 489 -41.88 -43.96 0.11
C THR A 489 -41.24 -45.19 -0.50
N GLU A 490 -39.94 -45.37 -0.35
CA GLU A 490 -39.33 -46.70 -0.45
C GLU A 490 -39.39 -47.34 0.93
N LEU A 491 -40.46 -48.12 1.09
CA LEU A 491 -40.49 -49.24 2.01
C LEU A 491 -39.80 -50.40 1.33
N GLN A 492 -38.59 -50.79 1.77
CA GLN A 492 -38.19 -52.18 2.11
C GLN A 492 -36.74 -52.19 2.52
#